data_b6ef2370e8a033252d6f9dad48466670
#
_entry.id   b6ef2370e8a033252d6f9dad48466670
#
_cell.length_a   1.000
_cell.length_b   1.000
_cell.length_c   1.000
_cell.angle_alpha   90.00
_cell.angle_beta   90.00
_cell.angle_gamma   90.00
#
_symmetry.space_group_name_H-M   'P 1'
#
loop_
_entity.id
_entity.type
_entity.pdbx_description
1 polymer ?
#
loop_
_entity_poly.entity_id
_entity_poly.type
_entity_poly.pdbx_seq_one_letter_code
_entity_poly.pdbx_strand_id
1 'polypeptide(L)'
;MAATKRIKRALVSVYHKDGLDEILKKLHREGVSFVSTGGTQKFIEELGLPCDAVEDLTGYPSILGGRVKTLHPKVFGGILNRRDNEGDQAQIAQYEIPEIDLVIVDLYPFEETVASGAEEQAIIEKIDIGGISLIRAAAKNFKDVVIVASKAQYQPLMQLLNEKGAETSIEDRKWFAKEAFAVSSGYDSAIFNYFDDRQGSHFRAAVDDPMHLRYGENPHQAAKFYGKFDNMFDQLHGKEISYNNLLDIDSAVNLIDECDELTFAILKHNNACGIASRGNVVDAWKDALAGDPVSAFGGILITNTTVNKEVAEEINKIFFEVIIAPAYDADALEVLKQKKNRIILVRKECKTCPMQFRSLLNGVLMQEKDLSIQGEADLEPMTEKKPTAPEVEDLLFANKIVKNSKSNAITLVKNKQLCASGIGQTSRVDSLKQAIEKAVSFNFDLNGAVMASDAFFPFADCVEIADKAGITAVIQPGGSINDKLSVDYCNEHGLAMVKTGIRHFKH
;
A
#
# COMPACT_ATOMS: atom_id res chain seq x y z
N MET A 1 -28.00 -6.44 34.09
CA MET A 1 -26.89 -7.25 33.52
C MET A 1 -27.34 -7.66 32.11
N ALA A 2 -26.56 -7.40 31.09
CA ALA A 2 -26.87 -7.88 29.76
C ALA A 2 -26.92 -9.42 29.80
N ALA A 3 -27.99 -10.03 29.25
CA ALA A 3 -28.19 -11.47 29.32
C ALA A 3 -27.05 -12.18 28.55
N THR A 4 -26.28 -13.02 29.25
CA THR A 4 -25.31 -13.92 28.62
C THR A 4 -26.06 -15.02 27.86
N LYS A 5 -25.40 -15.56 26.81
CA LYS A 5 -25.88 -16.71 26.05
C LYS A 5 -24.81 -17.79 26.08
N ARG A 6 -25.23 -19.04 26.35
CA ARG A 6 -24.35 -20.19 26.36
C ARG A 6 -24.33 -20.85 24.97
N ILE A 7 -23.13 -21.10 24.48
CA ILE A 7 -22.91 -21.93 23.29
C ILE A 7 -23.17 -23.40 23.65
N LYS A 8 -24.12 -24.04 23.00
CA LYS A 8 -24.47 -25.45 23.18
C LYS A 8 -24.13 -26.27 21.95
N ARG A 9 -24.30 -25.69 20.76
CA ARG A 9 -24.03 -26.36 19.48
C ARG A 9 -23.27 -25.43 18.54
N ALA A 10 -22.21 -25.98 17.92
CA ALA A 10 -21.39 -25.31 16.93
C ALA A 10 -21.49 -25.97 15.56
N LEU A 11 -21.75 -25.20 14.53
CA LEU A 11 -21.57 -25.57 13.13
C LEU A 11 -20.14 -25.18 12.73
N VAL A 12 -19.34 -26.17 12.29
CA VAL A 12 -17.94 -25.96 11.90
C VAL A 12 -17.75 -26.40 10.46
N SER A 13 -17.33 -25.50 9.59
CA SER A 13 -17.07 -25.80 8.18
C SER A 13 -15.94 -24.91 7.67
N VAL A 14 -14.73 -25.41 7.68
CA VAL A 14 -13.52 -24.61 7.36
C VAL A 14 -12.69 -25.29 6.25
N TYR A 15 -12.07 -24.45 5.43
CA TYR A 15 -11.06 -24.89 4.44
C TYR A 15 -9.72 -25.16 5.14
N HIS A 16 -9.23 -24.20 5.95
CA HIS A 16 -7.99 -24.31 6.72
C HIS A 16 -8.26 -24.87 8.12
N LYS A 17 -7.46 -25.84 8.56
CA LYS A 17 -7.67 -26.53 9.84
C LYS A 17 -6.60 -26.20 10.90
N ASP A 18 -5.60 -25.40 10.54
CA ASP A 18 -4.51 -25.03 11.44
C ASP A 18 -5.01 -24.24 12.64
N GLY A 19 -4.72 -24.71 13.83
CA GLY A 19 -5.11 -24.08 15.09
C GLY A 19 -6.57 -24.27 15.49
N LEU A 20 -7.36 -25.01 14.70
CA LEU A 20 -8.75 -25.34 15.02
C LEU A 20 -8.88 -26.40 16.11
N ASP A 21 -7.95 -27.32 16.21
CA ASP A 21 -7.98 -28.47 17.12
C ASP A 21 -8.07 -28.07 18.59
N GLU A 22 -7.33 -27.06 19.03
CA GLU A 22 -7.37 -26.58 20.41
C GLU A 22 -8.71 -25.92 20.75
N ILE A 23 -9.30 -25.20 19.80
CA ILE A 23 -10.63 -24.59 19.94
C ILE A 23 -11.68 -25.68 20.09
N LEU A 24 -11.68 -26.70 19.24
CA LEU A 24 -12.64 -27.80 19.28
C LEU A 24 -12.54 -28.58 20.59
N LYS A 25 -11.31 -28.91 21.04
CA LYS A 25 -11.09 -29.57 22.33
C LYS A 25 -11.59 -28.73 23.51
N LYS A 26 -11.39 -27.41 23.44
CA LYS A 26 -11.88 -26.49 24.49
C LYS A 26 -13.39 -26.42 24.49
N LEU A 27 -14.04 -26.25 23.34
CA LEU A 27 -15.51 -26.23 23.19
C LEU A 27 -16.13 -27.54 23.68
N HIS A 28 -15.55 -28.70 23.33
CA HIS A 28 -16.01 -30.00 23.79
C HIS A 28 -15.97 -30.14 25.32
N ARG A 29 -14.88 -29.70 25.96
CA ARG A 29 -14.77 -29.66 27.42
C ARG A 29 -15.83 -28.78 28.09
N GLU A 30 -16.31 -27.76 27.40
CA GLU A 30 -17.42 -26.90 27.84
C GLU A 30 -18.80 -27.51 27.53
N GLY A 31 -18.86 -28.70 26.95
CA GLY A 31 -20.10 -29.42 26.64
C GLY A 31 -20.78 -28.99 25.33
N VAL A 32 -20.04 -28.37 24.42
CA VAL A 32 -20.57 -27.96 23.11
C VAL A 32 -20.56 -29.17 22.15
N SER A 33 -21.71 -29.43 21.49
CA SER A 33 -21.82 -30.42 20.41
C SER A 33 -21.46 -29.83 19.07
N PHE A 34 -20.99 -30.68 18.14
CA PHE A 34 -20.55 -30.26 16.82
C PHE A 34 -21.45 -30.79 15.72
N VAL A 35 -21.66 -29.92 14.71
CA VAL A 35 -22.26 -30.27 13.43
C VAL A 35 -21.25 -29.85 12.33
N SER A 36 -20.97 -30.71 11.38
CA SER A 36 -19.99 -30.39 10.34
C SER A 36 -20.27 -31.12 9.05
N THR A 37 -19.47 -30.88 8.03
CA THR A 37 -19.59 -31.52 6.71
C THR A 37 -18.21 -31.85 6.14
N GLY A 38 -18.17 -32.95 5.38
CA GLY A 38 -17.04 -33.37 4.55
C GLY A 38 -15.70 -33.45 5.31
N GLY A 39 -14.67 -32.76 4.79
CA GLY A 39 -13.33 -32.86 5.36
C GLY A 39 -13.18 -32.25 6.75
N THR A 40 -14.04 -31.30 7.15
CA THR A 40 -14.02 -30.75 8.52
C THR A 40 -14.64 -31.72 9.52
N GLN A 41 -15.71 -32.41 9.16
CA GLN A 41 -16.28 -33.48 9.98
C GLN A 41 -15.23 -34.56 10.25
N LYS A 42 -14.58 -35.07 9.20
CA LYS A 42 -13.52 -36.07 9.35
C LYS A 42 -12.41 -35.61 10.26
N PHE A 43 -11.98 -34.34 10.16
CA PHE A 43 -10.97 -33.76 11.04
C PHE A 43 -11.40 -33.75 12.51
N ILE A 44 -12.67 -33.42 12.81
CA ILE A 44 -13.21 -33.43 14.19
C ILE A 44 -13.24 -34.87 14.74
N GLU A 45 -13.67 -35.83 13.93
CA GLU A 45 -13.70 -37.24 14.31
C GLU A 45 -12.31 -37.83 14.53
N GLU A 46 -11.31 -37.43 13.73
CA GLU A 46 -9.89 -37.80 13.90
C GLU A 46 -9.29 -37.28 15.22
N LEU A 47 -9.84 -36.20 15.77
CA LEU A 47 -9.48 -35.69 17.12
C LEU A 47 -10.16 -36.50 18.24
N GLY A 48 -10.96 -37.50 17.92
CA GLY A 48 -11.74 -38.28 18.90
C GLY A 48 -12.95 -37.55 19.44
N LEU A 49 -13.44 -36.52 18.76
CA LEU A 49 -14.60 -35.71 19.18
C LEU A 49 -15.86 -36.15 18.40
N PRO A 50 -17.03 -36.30 19.09
CA PRO A 50 -18.28 -36.60 18.41
C PRO A 50 -18.73 -35.44 17.53
N CYS A 51 -19.20 -35.73 16.32
CA CYS A 51 -19.63 -34.77 15.34
C CYS A 51 -20.80 -35.28 14.52
N ASP A 52 -21.92 -34.58 14.50
CA ASP A 52 -23.05 -34.90 13.65
C ASP A 52 -22.78 -34.42 12.22
N ALA A 53 -23.16 -35.22 11.21
CA ALA A 53 -23.10 -34.77 9.83
C ALA A 53 -24.22 -33.77 9.51
N VAL A 54 -23.96 -32.76 8.72
CA VAL A 54 -24.99 -31.82 8.22
C VAL A 54 -26.04 -32.61 7.40
N GLU A 55 -25.63 -33.63 6.68
CA GLU A 55 -26.48 -34.52 5.89
C GLU A 55 -27.48 -35.25 6.78
N ASP A 56 -27.12 -35.71 7.96
CA ASP A 56 -28.01 -36.35 8.94
C ASP A 56 -29.01 -35.33 9.53
N LEU A 57 -28.51 -34.12 9.83
CA LEU A 57 -29.34 -33.03 10.32
C LEU A 57 -30.41 -32.62 9.31
N THR A 58 -30.02 -32.50 8.05
CA THR A 58 -30.91 -32.03 6.97
C THR A 58 -31.80 -33.15 6.40
N GLY A 59 -31.36 -34.39 6.49
CA GLY A 59 -31.94 -35.53 5.76
C GLY A 59 -31.71 -35.43 4.27
N TYR A 60 -30.74 -34.64 3.80
CA TYR A 60 -30.48 -34.37 2.40
C TYR A 60 -29.00 -34.60 2.04
N PRO A 61 -28.70 -35.35 0.96
CA PRO A 61 -27.31 -35.60 0.61
C PRO A 61 -26.58 -34.35 0.07
N SER A 62 -25.28 -34.39 0.16
CA SER A 62 -24.44 -33.39 -0.52
C SER A 62 -24.51 -33.63 -2.03
N ILE A 63 -24.95 -32.63 -2.81
CA ILE A 63 -25.16 -32.73 -4.26
C ILE A 63 -24.31 -31.71 -5.01
N LEU A 64 -24.28 -31.82 -6.35
CA LEU A 64 -23.56 -30.93 -7.26
C LEU A 64 -22.07 -30.76 -6.90
N GLY A 65 -21.40 -31.90 -6.62
CA GLY A 65 -20.00 -31.88 -6.24
C GLY A 65 -19.70 -31.20 -4.90
N GLY A 66 -20.74 -31.11 -4.03
CA GLY A 66 -20.60 -30.46 -2.73
C GLY A 66 -20.92 -28.97 -2.70
N ARG A 67 -21.32 -28.37 -3.82
CA ARG A 67 -21.73 -26.96 -3.87
C ARG A 67 -23.00 -26.65 -3.06
N VAL A 68 -23.85 -27.69 -2.82
CA VAL A 68 -25.05 -27.57 -2.02
C VAL A 68 -25.00 -28.62 -0.90
N LYS A 69 -24.66 -28.16 0.31
CA LYS A 69 -24.58 -28.96 1.54
C LYS A 69 -25.34 -28.29 2.68
N THR A 70 -24.86 -27.08 3.00
CA THR A 70 -25.34 -26.28 4.15
C THR A 70 -26.47 -25.33 3.76
N LEU A 71 -26.76 -25.13 2.48
CA LEU A 71 -27.85 -24.29 1.98
C LEU A 71 -29.20 -24.97 2.16
N HIS A 72 -29.61 -25.13 3.41
CA HIS A 72 -30.84 -25.89 3.75
C HIS A 72 -31.61 -25.17 4.86
N PRO A 73 -32.96 -25.16 4.84
CA PRO A 73 -33.77 -24.50 5.86
C PRO A 73 -33.50 -24.95 7.29
N LYS A 74 -33.15 -26.20 7.55
CA LYS A 74 -32.79 -26.67 8.89
C LYS A 74 -31.49 -26.03 9.40
N VAL A 75 -30.50 -25.82 8.53
CA VAL A 75 -29.23 -25.14 8.91
C VAL A 75 -29.48 -23.66 9.15
N PHE A 76 -30.07 -22.97 8.16
CA PHE A 76 -30.32 -21.53 8.26
C PHE A 76 -31.37 -21.17 9.33
N GLY A 77 -32.39 -22.02 9.51
CA GLY A 77 -33.36 -21.86 10.59
C GLY A 77 -32.71 -22.00 11.96
N GLY A 78 -31.80 -22.96 12.13
CA GLY A 78 -31.02 -23.11 13.37
C GLY A 78 -30.16 -21.88 13.74
N ILE A 79 -29.65 -21.18 12.70
CA ILE A 79 -28.85 -19.96 12.87
C ILE A 79 -29.73 -18.71 13.03
N LEU A 80 -30.79 -18.56 12.22
CA LEU A 80 -31.53 -17.30 12.06
C LEU A 80 -32.71 -17.15 13.00
N ASN A 81 -33.17 -18.23 13.69
CA ASN A 81 -34.29 -18.11 14.59
C ASN A 81 -34.02 -17.14 15.74
N ARG A 82 -35.02 -16.33 16.08
CA ARG A 82 -34.98 -15.42 17.21
C ARG A 82 -35.39 -16.18 18.47
N ARG A 83 -34.46 -16.32 19.42
CA ARG A 83 -34.65 -17.15 20.63
C ARG A 83 -35.75 -16.62 21.57
N ASP A 84 -36.08 -15.32 21.46
CA ASP A 84 -37.10 -14.63 22.23
C ASP A 84 -38.44 -14.46 21.48
N ASN A 85 -38.57 -15.05 20.27
CA ASN A 85 -39.79 -14.94 19.46
C ASN A 85 -40.58 -16.25 19.51
N GLU A 86 -41.79 -16.23 20.11
CA GLU A 86 -42.63 -17.42 20.26
C GLU A 86 -43.01 -18.08 18.94
N GLY A 87 -43.25 -17.29 17.87
CA GLY A 87 -43.56 -17.81 16.54
C GLY A 87 -42.36 -18.55 15.91
N ASP A 88 -41.15 -18.03 16.08
CA ASP A 88 -39.94 -18.70 15.61
C ASP A 88 -39.74 -20.02 16.38
N GLN A 89 -39.91 -20.00 17.71
CA GLN A 89 -39.76 -21.19 18.56
C GLN A 89 -40.81 -22.27 18.24
N ALA A 90 -42.05 -21.89 17.95
CA ALA A 90 -43.07 -22.85 17.48
C ALA A 90 -42.68 -23.55 16.15
N GLN A 91 -42.13 -22.77 15.20
CA GLN A 91 -41.67 -23.33 13.90
C GLN A 91 -40.41 -24.19 14.07
N ILE A 92 -39.46 -23.79 14.92
CA ILE A 92 -38.25 -24.59 15.23
C ILE A 92 -38.68 -25.97 15.79
N ALA A 93 -39.65 -25.98 16.71
CA ALA A 93 -40.18 -27.23 17.25
C ALA A 93 -40.95 -28.04 16.20
N GLN A 94 -41.85 -27.40 15.42
CA GLN A 94 -42.63 -28.04 14.38
C GLN A 94 -41.82 -28.77 13.31
N TYR A 95 -40.71 -28.14 12.88
CA TYR A 95 -39.87 -28.65 11.80
C TYR A 95 -38.62 -29.37 12.31
N GLU A 96 -38.52 -29.62 13.61
CA GLU A 96 -37.38 -30.28 14.26
C GLU A 96 -36.03 -29.63 13.88
N ILE A 97 -35.95 -28.30 13.98
CA ILE A 97 -34.76 -27.55 13.63
C ILE A 97 -33.90 -27.36 14.88
N PRO A 98 -32.68 -27.89 14.97
CA PRO A 98 -31.82 -27.70 16.10
C PRO A 98 -31.19 -26.30 16.07
N GLU A 99 -31.15 -25.66 17.23
CA GLU A 99 -30.49 -24.34 17.37
C GLU A 99 -28.97 -24.47 17.21
N ILE A 100 -28.38 -23.49 16.53
CA ILE A 100 -26.95 -23.35 16.33
C ILE A 100 -26.51 -22.05 16.99
N ASP A 101 -25.62 -22.13 17.97
CA ASP A 101 -25.21 -21.00 18.79
C ASP A 101 -23.84 -20.42 18.37
N LEU A 102 -23.03 -21.23 17.69
CA LEU A 102 -21.72 -20.83 17.18
C LEU A 102 -21.58 -21.35 15.74
N VAL A 103 -21.09 -20.48 14.87
CA VAL A 103 -20.68 -20.85 13.50
C VAL A 103 -19.19 -20.55 13.37
N ILE A 104 -18.37 -21.56 13.00
CA ILE A 104 -16.97 -21.40 12.65
C ILE A 104 -16.82 -21.77 11.18
N VAL A 105 -16.51 -20.79 10.35
CA VAL A 105 -16.40 -20.96 8.93
C VAL A 105 -15.33 -20.04 8.38
N ASP A 106 -14.50 -20.53 7.47
CA ASP A 106 -13.64 -19.72 6.64
C ASP A 106 -14.04 -19.85 5.16
N LEU A 107 -13.62 -18.89 4.36
CA LEU A 107 -13.89 -18.85 2.94
C LEU A 107 -12.78 -19.54 2.15
N TYR A 108 -13.08 -19.98 0.95
CA TYR A 108 -12.08 -20.46 0.02
C TYR A 108 -11.05 -19.35 -0.31
N PRO A 109 -9.76 -19.71 -0.51
CA PRO A 109 -8.67 -18.75 -0.74
C PRO A 109 -8.73 -18.16 -2.15
N PHE A 110 -9.74 -17.31 -2.42
CA PHE A 110 -9.97 -16.68 -3.71
C PHE A 110 -8.80 -15.78 -4.13
N GLU A 111 -8.41 -14.85 -3.26
CA GLU A 111 -7.33 -13.88 -3.55
C GLU A 111 -5.98 -14.57 -3.78
N GLU A 112 -5.66 -15.60 -2.98
CA GLU A 112 -4.44 -16.39 -3.15
C GLU A 112 -4.45 -17.15 -4.48
N THR A 113 -5.61 -17.66 -4.89
CA THR A 113 -5.77 -18.37 -6.16
C THR A 113 -5.60 -17.40 -7.34
N VAL A 114 -6.16 -16.19 -7.26
CA VAL A 114 -5.95 -15.13 -8.26
C VAL A 114 -4.47 -14.76 -8.32
N ALA A 115 -3.84 -14.53 -7.18
CA ALA A 115 -2.44 -14.12 -7.09
C ALA A 115 -1.46 -15.20 -7.62
N SER A 116 -1.84 -16.49 -7.56
CA SER A 116 -1.04 -17.59 -8.11
C SER A 116 -1.02 -17.64 -9.65
N GLY A 117 -1.88 -16.86 -10.32
CA GLY A 117 -2.04 -16.88 -11.77
C GLY A 117 -2.75 -18.16 -12.28
N ALA A 118 -3.61 -18.75 -11.45
CA ALA A 118 -4.39 -19.94 -11.83
C ALA A 118 -5.34 -19.67 -13.01
N GLU A 119 -5.72 -20.72 -13.71
CA GLU A 119 -6.71 -20.65 -14.79
C GLU A 119 -8.08 -20.15 -14.27
N GLU A 120 -8.79 -19.38 -15.12
CA GLU A 120 -10.07 -18.74 -14.78
C GLU A 120 -11.06 -19.69 -14.11
N GLN A 121 -11.22 -20.90 -14.65
CA GLN A 121 -12.13 -21.90 -14.08
C GLN A 121 -11.77 -22.27 -12.64
N ALA A 122 -10.47 -22.39 -12.33
CA ALA A 122 -10.00 -22.70 -10.98
C ALA A 122 -10.25 -21.53 -10.01
N ILE A 123 -10.16 -20.31 -10.49
CA ILE A 123 -10.47 -19.08 -9.72
C ILE A 123 -11.97 -19.02 -9.43
N ILE A 124 -12.82 -19.24 -10.43
CA ILE A 124 -14.28 -19.23 -10.28
C ILE A 124 -14.75 -20.30 -9.27
N GLU A 125 -14.14 -21.49 -9.26
CA GLU A 125 -14.46 -22.54 -8.26
C GLU A 125 -14.09 -22.13 -6.81
N LYS A 126 -13.33 -21.07 -6.62
CA LYS A 126 -13.04 -20.50 -5.29
C LYS A 126 -14.01 -19.41 -4.85
N ILE A 127 -15.02 -19.09 -5.64
CA ILE A 127 -16.11 -18.20 -5.19
C ILE A 127 -17.01 -19.01 -4.25
N ASP A 128 -16.89 -18.70 -2.96
CA ASP A 128 -17.65 -19.40 -1.92
C ASP A 128 -19.10 -18.92 -1.87
N ILE A 129 -20.04 -19.86 -1.94
CA ILE A 129 -21.48 -19.58 -1.84
C ILE A 129 -22.02 -19.99 -0.47
N GLY A 130 -21.64 -21.19 0.01
CA GLY A 130 -22.16 -21.74 1.27
C GLY A 130 -21.59 -21.03 2.50
N GLY A 131 -20.26 -20.88 2.55
CA GLY A 131 -19.57 -20.26 3.67
C GLY A 131 -19.95 -18.78 3.85
N ILE A 132 -19.95 -18.01 2.76
CA ILE A 132 -20.35 -16.60 2.82
C ILE A 132 -21.80 -16.43 3.30
N SER A 133 -22.68 -17.32 2.90
CA SER A 133 -24.08 -17.31 3.32
C SER A 133 -24.22 -17.59 4.83
N LEU A 134 -23.46 -18.57 5.35
CA LEU A 134 -23.41 -18.88 6.79
C LEU A 134 -22.86 -17.72 7.60
N ILE A 135 -21.79 -17.07 7.13
CA ILE A 135 -21.18 -15.88 7.76
C ILE A 135 -22.25 -14.79 7.93
N ARG A 136 -22.93 -14.45 6.85
CA ARG A 136 -23.92 -13.37 6.85
C ARG A 136 -25.14 -13.71 7.70
N ALA A 137 -25.60 -14.97 7.70
CA ALA A 137 -26.72 -15.41 8.50
C ALA A 137 -26.43 -15.32 10.01
N ALA A 138 -25.27 -15.85 10.43
CA ALA A 138 -24.87 -15.83 11.83
C ALA A 138 -24.58 -14.40 12.32
N ALA A 139 -23.87 -13.60 11.51
CA ALA A 139 -23.61 -12.18 11.82
C ALA A 139 -24.92 -11.37 11.97
N LYS A 140 -25.92 -11.62 11.12
CA LYS A 140 -27.24 -10.97 11.24
C LYS A 140 -27.91 -11.31 12.56
N ASN A 141 -27.80 -12.54 13.03
CA ASN A 141 -28.42 -13.00 14.29
C ASN A 141 -27.44 -12.94 15.49
N PHE A 142 -26.55 -11.95 15.52
CA PHE A 142 -25.57 -11.78 16.61
C PHE A 142 -26.19 -11.66 18.01
N LYS A 143 -27.49 -11.38 18.13
CA LYS A 143 -28.17 -11.39 19.42
C LYS A 143 -28.13 -12.77 20.07
N ASP A 144 -28.08 -13.81 19.27
CA ASP A 144 -28.18 -15.21 19.74
C ASP A 144 -27.00 -16.07 19.33
N VAL A 145 -26.26 -15.71 18.27
CA VAL A 145 -25.24 -16.56 17.64
C VAL A 145 -23.87 -15.87 17.61
N VAL A 146 -22.83 -16.64 17.87
CA VAL A 146 -21.43 -16.24 17.65
C VAL A 146 -21.02 -16.66 16.24
N ILE A 147 -20.29 -15.81 15.52
CA ILE A 147 -19.71 -16.15 14.22
C ILE A 147 -18.20 -15.93 14.23
N VAL A 148 -17.45 -16.94 13.86
CA VAL A 148 -16.01 -16.89 13.60
C VAL A 148 -15.82 -17.11 12.11
N ALA A 149 -15.49 -16.05 11.38
CA ALA A 149 -15.49 -15.99 9.93
C ALA A 149 -14.10 -16.12 9.30
N SER A 150 -13.06 -16.18 10.12
CA SER A 150 -11.69 -16.36 9.65
C SER A 150 -10.79 -16.91 10.77
N LYS A 151 -9.65 -17.50 10.35
CA LYS A 151 -8.60 -17.98 11.26
C LYS A 151 -8.05 -16.87 12.17
N ALA A 152 -8.03 -15.60 11.71
CA ALA A 152 -7.57 -14.47 12.50
C ALA A 152 -8.38 -14.27 13.80
N GLN A 153 -9.63 -14.79 13.85
CA GLN A 153 -10.51 -14.69 15.00
C GLN A 153 -10.37 -15.88 15.98
N TYR A 154 -9.49 -16.86 15.71
CA TYR A 154 -9.30 -18.02 16.59
C TYR A 154 -8.70 -17.64 17.94
N GLN A 155 -7.72 -16.75 17.98
CA GLN A 155 -7.16 -16.27 19.24
C GLN A 155 -8.18 -15.49 20.07
N PRO A 156 -8.93 -14.50 19.55
CA PRO A 156 -10.03 -13.87 20.27
C PRO A 156 -11.07 -14.85 20.80
N LEU A 157 -11.45 -15.85 20.01
CA LEU A 157 -12.39 -16.90 20.49
C LEU A 157 -11.78 -17.70 21.64
N MET A 158 -10.53 -18.13 21.52
CA MET A 158 -9.86 -18.89 22.55
C MET A 158 -9.73 -18.08 23.86
N GLN A 159 -9.42 -16.79 23.75
CA GLN A 159 -9.38 -15.91 24.91
C GLN A 159 -10.75 -15.83 25.59
N LEU A 160 -11.82 -15.61 24.82
CA LEU A 160 -13.19 -15.59 25.33
C LEU A 160 -13.53 -16.91 26.05
N LEU A 161 -13.24 -18.06 25.43
CA LEU A 161 -13.48 -19.38 26.01
C LEU A 161 -12.67 -19.63 27.29
N ASN A 162 -11.48 -19.08 27.41
CA ASN A 162 -10.66 -19.19 28.62
C ASN A 162 -11.20 -18.30 29.76
N GLU A 163 -11.68 -17.12 29.43
CA GLU A 163 -12.17 -16.17 30.43
C GLU A 163 -13.60 -16.46 30.90
N LYS A 164 -14.48 -16.90 29.99
CA LYS A 164 -15.94 -17.01 30.23
C LYS A 164 -16.51 -18.41 29.99
N GLY A 165 -15.67 -19.40 29.64
CA GLY A 165 -16.15 -20.70 29.16
C GLY A 165 -16.98 -20.55 27.90
N ALA A 166 -18.06 -21.31 27.80
CA ALA A 166 -18.97 -21.21 26.64
C ALA A 166 -20.00 -20.06 26.75
N GLU A 167 -19.89 -19.18 27.73
CA GLU A 167 -20.79 -18.03 27.90
C GLU A 167 -20.33 -16.82 27.11
N THR A 168 -21.26 -16.11 26.45
CA THR A 168 -20.98 -14.93 25.64
C THR A 168 -21.90 -13.77 25.99
N SER A 169 -21.37 -12.55 26.07
CA SER A 169 -22.14 -11.33 26.17
C SER A 169 -22.64 -10.86 24.81
N ILE A 170 -23.54 -9.90 24.79
CA ILE A 170 -24.01 -9.28 23.52
C ILE A 170 -22.87 -8.51 22.84
N GLU A 171 -21.98 -7.90 23.63
CA GLU A 171 -20.82 -7.18 23.14
C GLU A 171 -19.82 -8.11 22.43
N ASP A 172 -19.55 -9.29 23.03
CA ASP A 172 -18.71 -10.32 22.40
C ASP A 172 -19.28 -10.71 21.04
N ARG A 173 -20.56 -11.08 20.99
CA ARG A 173 -21.21 -11.50 19.75
C ARG A 173 -21.28 -10.39 18.69
N LYS A 174 -21.50 -9.14 19.12
CA LYS A 174 -21.49 -7.97 18.23
C LYS A 174 -20.09 -7.71 17.65
N TRP A 175 -19.05 -7.92 18.43
CA TRP A 175 -17.68 -7.81 17.96
C TRP A 175 -17.39 -8.85 16.84
N PHE A 176 -17.70 -10.11 17.10
CA PHE A 176 -17.55 -11.16 16.09
C PHE A 176 -18.39 -10.91 14.83
N ALA A 177 -19.60 -10.39 14.97
CA ALA A 177 -20.45 -10.04 13.83
C ALA A 177 -19.85 -8.89 12.99
N LYS A 178 -19.25 -7.89 13.63
CA LYS A 178 -18.53 -6.82 12.95
C LYS A 178 -17.38 -7.39 12.12
N GLU A 179 -16.55 -8.25 12.72
CA GLU A 179 -15.43 -8.89 12.05
C GLU A 179 -15.91 -9.79 10.88
N ALA A 180 -17.03 -10.50 11.05
CA ALA A 180 -17.63 -11.31 10.00
C ALA A 180 -18.09 -10.47 8.79
N PHE A 181 -18.64 -9.28 9.02
CA PHE A 181 -19.00 -8.37 7.94
C PHE A 181 -17.77 -7.74 7.28
N ALA A 182 -16.66 -7.52 7.99
CA ALA A 182 -15.41 -7.11 7.39
C ALA A 182 -14.91 -8.19 6.41
N VAL A 183 -14.87 -9.47 6.86
CA VAL A 183 -14.49 -10.61 6.00
C VAL A 183 -15.39 -10.69 4.76
N SER A 184 -16.73 -10.66 4.92
CA SER A 184 -17.64 -10.81 3.78
C SER A 184 -17.56 -9.64 2.80
N SER A 185 -17.40 -8.42 3.27
CA SER A 185 -17.29 -7.25 2.39
C SER A 185 -15.95 -7.19 1.67
N GLY A 186 -14.87 -7.59 2.33
CA GLY A 186 -13.55 -7.72 1.70
C GLY A 186 -13.55 -8.78 0.60
N TYR A 187 -14.13 -9.94 0.88
CA TYR A 187 -14.26 -11.04 -0.07
C TYR A 187 -15.05 -10.64 -1.32
N ASP A 188 -16.24 -10.05 -1.15
CA ASP A 188 -17.04 -9.57 -2.26
C ASP A 188 -16.33 -8.45 -3.05
N SER A 189 -15.56 -7.59 -2.37
CA SER A 189 -14.75 -6.56 -3.02
C SER A 189 -13.62 -7.17 -3.86
N ALA A 190 -12.96 -8.23 -3.38
CA ALA A 190 -11.93 -8.93 -4.13
C ALA A 190 -12.51 -9.61 -5.39
N ILE A 191 -13.67 -10.27 -5.26
CA ILE A 191 -14.38 -10.88 -6.39
C ILE A 191 -14.79 -9.82 -7.40
N PHE A 192 -15.38 -8.69 -6.94
CA PHE A 192 -15.74 -7.58 -7.80
C PHE A 192 -14.53 -7.07 -8.58
N ASN A 193 -13.40 -6.80 -7.90
CA ASN A 193 -12.19 -6.30 -8.53
C ASN A 193 -11.57 -7.29 -9.55
N TYR A 194 -11.79 -8.59 -9.38
CA TYR A 194 -11.39 -9.61 -10.36
C TYR A 194 -12.20 -9.51 -11.64
N PHE A 195 -13.52 -9.27 -11.54
CA PHE A 195 -14.41 -9.14 -12.69
C PHE A 195 -14.43 -7.74 -13.30
N ASP A 196 -13.98 -6.72 -12.54
CA ASP A 196 -13.95 -5.36 -13.02
C ASP A 196 -12.86 -5.20 -14.09
N ASP A 197 -13.29 -4.92 -15.32
CA ASP A 197 -12.42 -4.69 -16.48
C ASP A 197 -11.81 -3.28 -16.48
N ARG A 198 -11.77 -2.61 -15.34
CA ARG A 198 -11.31 -1.23 -15.12
C ARG A 198 -12.14 -0.15 -15.83
N GLN A 199 -13.35 -0.45 -16.24
CA GLN A 199 -14.27 0.58 -16.77
C GLN A 199 -14.69 1.60 -15.71
N GLY A 200 -14.37 1.34 -14.44
CA GLY A 200 -14.46 2.33 -13.37
C GLY A 200 -15.88 2.71 -12.96
N SER A 201 -16.88 1.84 -13.21
CA SER A 201 -18.26 2.12 -12.82
C SER A 201 -18.48 2.17 -11.30
N HIS A 202 -17.61 1.51 -10.53
CA HIS A 202 -17.68 1.45 -9.06
C HIS A 202 -16.30 1.49 -8.44
N PHE A 203 -16.15 2.27 -7.38
CA PHE A 203 -14.95 2.22 -6.54
C PHE A 203 -15.18 1.25 -5.37
N ARG A 204 -14.31 0.26 -5.25
CA ARG A 204 -14.29 -0.71 -4.15
C ARG A 204 -12.84 -0.92 -3.69
N ALA A 205 -12.60 -0.65 -2.41
CA ALA A 205 -11.34 -0.94 -1.74
C ALA A 205 -11.64 -1.46 -0.34
N ALA A 206 -11.10 -2.60 0.00
CA ALA A 206 -11.17 -3.17 1.35
C ALA A 206 -9.75 -3.54 1.77
N VAL A 207 -9.32 -3.00 2.89
CA VAL A 207 -8.00 -3.29 3.49
C VAL A 207 -8.20 -3.43 4.99
N ASP A 208 -7.82 -4.56 5.53
CA ASP A 208 -7.92 -4.87 6.96
C ASP A 208 -6.57 -4.68 7.67
N ASP A 209 -6.56 -4.91 8.99
CA ASP A 209 -5.37 -4.90 9.85
C ASP A 209 -4.54 -3.60 9.77
N PRO A 210 -5.09 -2.46 10.20
CA PRO A 210 -4.38 -1.21 10.13
C PRO A 210 -3.21 -1.15 11.12
N MET A 211 -2.07 -0.66 10.63
CA MET A 211 -1.00 -0.18 11.51
C MET A 211 -1.44 1.14 12.18
N HIS A 212 -1.49 1.18 13.51
CA HIS A 212 -1.78 2.40 14.24
C HIS A 212 -0.56 3.32 14.21
N LEU A 213 -0.76 4.55 13.79
CA LEU A 213 0.28 5.58 13.80
C LEU A 213 0.14 6.45 15.04
N ARG A 214 1.25 6.98 15.51
CA ARG A 214 1.26 7.81 16.71
C ARG A 214 0.34 9.04 16.59
N TYR A 215 0.28 9.64 15.40
CA TYR A 215 -0.63 10.71 14.99
C TYR A 215 -0.57 10.88 13.45
N GLY A 216 -1.42 11.72 12.87
CA GLY A 216 -1.45 12.05 11.45
C GLY A 216 -0.36 13.04 11.05
N GLU A 217 -0.64 13.94 10.10
CA GLU A 217 0.30 15.01 9.74
C GLU A 217 0.64 15.88 10.95
N ASN A 218 -0.32 16.09 11.84
CA ASN A 218 -0.18 16.90 13.04
C ASN A 218 -0.54 16.10 14.30
N PRO A 219 0.05 16.45 15.48
CA PRO A 219 -0.11 15.70 16.72
C PRO A 219 -1.56 15.55 17.23
N HIS A 220 -2.46 16.41 16.82
CA HIS A 220 -3.88 16.35 17.24
C HIS A 220 -4.75 15.47 16.33
N GLN A 221 -4.18 14.93 15.24
CA GLN A 221 -4.89 14.10 14.27
C GLN A 221 -4.61 12.63 14.53
N ALA A 222 -5.63 11.82 14.77
CA ALA A 222 -5.48 10.36 14.80
C ALA A 222 -5.26 9.81 13.39
N ALA A 223 -4.37 8.83 13.24
CA ALA A 223 -4.08 8.22 11.95
C ALA A 223 -3.82 6.72 12.03
N LYS A 224 -4.08 6.07 10.91
CA LYS A 224 -3.81 4.65 10.66
C LYS A 224 -3.31 4.47 9.24
N PHE A 225 -2.45 3.50 9.05
CA PHE A 225 -2.05 3.04 7.72
C PHE A 225 -2.70 1.70 7.45
N TYR A 226 -3.51 1.63 6.42
CA TYR A 226 -4.13 0.40 5.94
C TYR A 226 -3.28 -0.17 4.82
N GLY A 227 -2.47 -1.16 5.14
CA GLY A 227 -1.53 -1.82 4.24
C GLY A 227 -0.54 -2.68 5.02
N LYS A 228 0.13 -3.59 4.31
CA LYS A 228 1.12 -4.49 4.93
C LYS A 228 2.53 -3.92 4.72
N PHE A 229 2.95 -3.05 5.64
CA PHE A 229 4.27 -2.41 5.60
C PHE A 229 5.40 -3.44 5.52
N ASP A 230 5.28 -4.54 6.26
CA ASP A 230 6.29 -5.62 6.32
C ASP A 230 6.44 -6.38 5.00
N ASN A 231 5.51 -6.26 4.06
CA ASN A 231 5.68 -6.82 2.72
C ASN A 231 6.69 -6.00 1.88
N MET A 232 6.89 -4.73 2.20
CA MET A 232 7.76 -3.81 1.47
C MET A 232 9.08 -3.56 2.17
N PHE A 233 9.11 -3.64 3.51
CA PHE A 233 10.28 -3.27 4.30
C PHE A 233 10.48 -4.18 5.49
N ASP A 234 11.76 -4.43 5.85
CA ASP A 234 12.14 -4.90 7.17
C ASP A 234 12.71 -3.73 7.97
N GLN A 235 12.04 -3.38 9.07
CA GLN A 235 12.57 -2.36 9.98
C GLN A 235 13.60 -2.97 10.94
N LEU A 236 14.89 -2.65 10.73
CA LEU A 236 15.98 -3.19 11.53
C LEU A 236 16.22 -2.43 12.83
N HIS A 237 15.78 -1.17 12.92
CA HIS A 237 16.03 -0.28 14.05
C HIS A 237 15.12 0.94 14.05
N GLY A 238 15.00 1.59 15.22
CA GLY A 238 14.44 2.92 15.38
C GLY A 238 13.06 2.95 16.01
N LYS A 239 12.48 4.15 16.03
CA LYS A 239 11.13 4.42 16.53
C LYS A 239 10.06 3.90 15.54
N GLU A 240 8.82 3.88 15.99
CA GLU A 240 7.65 3.63 15.14
C GLU A 240 7.58 4.66 13.99
N ILE A 241 7.15 4.18 12.83
CA ILE A 241 7.00 4.99 11.62
C ILE A 241 5.81 5.93 11.80
N SER A 242 5.98 7.20 11.45
CA SER A 242 4.93 8.21 11.50
C SER A 242 4.21 8.35 10.16
N TYR A 243 3.06 9.02 10.17
CA TYR A 243 2.32 9.40 8.97
C TYR A 243 3.20 10.15 7.96
N ASN A 244 3.93 11.18 8.42
CA ASN A 244 4.83 11.95 7.57
C ASN A 244 5.99 11.12 7.03
N ASN A 245 6.54 10.19 7.84
CA ASN A 245 7.56 9.26 7.34
C ASN A 245 7.02 8.39 6.20
N LEU A 246 5.77 7.88 6.29
CA LEU A 246 5.18 7.07 5.22
C LEU A 246 5.03 7.85 3.91
N LEU A 247 4.61 9.12 3.96
CA LEU A 247 4.50 9.97 2.77
C LEU A 247 5.87 10.21 2.14
N ASP A 248 6.88 10.51 2.95
CA ASP A 248 8.24 10.73 2.46
C ASP A 248 8.88 9.44 1.93
N ILE A 249 8.64 8.28 2.59
CA ILE A 249 9.09 6.95 2.13
C ILE A 249 8.47 6.62 0.77
N ASP A 250 7.17 6.82 0.57
CA ASP A 250 6.50 6.60 -0.71
C ASP A 250 7.13 7.44 -1.82
N SER A 251 7.38 8.72 -1.55
CA SER A 251 8.03 9.62 -2.51
C SER A 251 9.47 9.21 -2.81
N ALA A 252 10.22 8.76 -1.79
CA ALA A 252 11.59 8.31 -1.95
C ALA A 252 11.68 7.03 -2.79
N VAL A 253 10.78 6.08 -2.54
CA VAL A 253 10.70 4.82 -3.31
C VAL A 253 10.33 5.11 -4.76
N ASN A 254 9.32 5.93 -5.01
CA ASN A 254 8.91 6.27 -6.37
C ASN A 254 10.05 6.93 -7.17
N LEU A 255 10.84 7.80 -6.55
CA LEU A 255 11.97 8.46 -7.20
C LEU A 255 13.13 7.50 -7.49
N ILE A 256 13.53 6.70 -6.50
CA ILE A 256 14.71 5.83 -6.66
C ILE A 256 14.47 4.67 -7.64
N ASP A 257 13.21 4.24 -7.80
CA ASP A 257 12.82 3.19 -8.75
C ASP A 257 12.99 3.58 -10.20
N GLU A 258 13.09 4.85 -10.49
CA GLU A 258 13.36 5.36 -11.83
C GLU A 258 14.86 5.45 -12.15
N CYS A 259 15.75 5.14 -11.18
CA CYS A 259 17.19 5.24 -11.32
C CYS A 259 17.83 3.87 -11.53
N ASP A 260 18.39 3.66 -12.72
CA ASP A 260 19.09 2.41 -13.08
C ASP A 260 20.53 2.36 -12.59
N GLU A 261 21.19 3.53 -12.51
CA GLU A 261 22.54 3.66 -12.01
C GLU A 261 22.58 3.76 -10.48
N LEU A 262 23.78 3.52 -9.89
CA LEU A 262 23.97 3.72 -8.46
C LEU A 262 23.64 5.16 -8.09
N THR A 263 22.57 5.33 -7.30
CA THR A 263 22.01 6.62 -6.94
C THR A 263 21.79 6.73 -5.44
N PHE A 264 22.05 7.91 -4.91
CA PHE A 264 21.68 8.29 -3.56
C PHE A 264 20.77 9.52 -3.59
N ALA A 265 19.62 9.45 -2.90
CA ALA A 265 18.68 10.56 -2.82
C ALA A 265 18.35 10.93 -1.38
N ILE A 266 18.11 12.22 -1.15
CA ILE A 266 17.69 12.83 0.11
C ILE A 266 16.39 13.55 -0.15
N LEU A 267 15.34 13.16 0.58
CA LEU A 267 14.03 13.77 0.43
C LEU A 267 13.57 14.43 1.73
N LYS A 268 12.79 15.49 1.58
CA LYS A 268 12.09 16.14 2.67
C LYS A 268 10.78 16.71 2.18
N HIS A 269 9.70 16.46 2.92
CA HIS A 269 8.36 16.90 2.56
C HIS A 269 7.98 16.47 1.12
N ASN A 270 8.20 15.18 0.82
CA ASN A 270 7.88 14.51 -0.44
C ASN A 270 8.66 14.99 -1.68
N ASN A 271 9.73 15.78 -1.50
CA ASN A 271 10.52 16.29 -2.60
C ASN A 271 12.01 16.02 -2.39
N ALA A 272 12.74 15.77 -3.47
CA ALA A 272 14.18 15.64 -3.41
C ALA A 272 14.83 17.01 -3.11
N CYS A 273 15.59 17.07 -2.03
CA CYS A 273 16.49 18.21 -1.75
C CYS A 273 17.92 17.92 -2.21
N GLY A 274 18.25 16.66 -2.48
CA GLY A 274 19.52 16.25 -3.07
C GLY A 274 19.39 14.87 -3.69
N ILE A 275 20.00 14.68 -4.86
CA ILE A 275 20.11 13.37 -5.52
C ILE A 275 21.30 13.40 -6.48
N ALA A 276 22.06 12.31 -6.50
CA ALA A 276 23.18 12.13 -7.43
C ALA A 276 23.40 10.67 -7.77
N SER A 277 23.82 10.41 -9.03
CA SER A 277 24.29 9.10 -9.50
C SER A 277 25.79 9.13 -9.70
N ARG A 278 26.50 8.15 -9.10
CA ARG A 278 27.97 8.05 -9.15
C ARG A 278 28.41 6.59 -9.24
N GLY A 279 29.69 6.39 -9.50
CA GLY A 279 30.29 5.05 -9.57
C GLY A 279 30.43 4.35 -8.20
N ASN A 280 30.27 5.07 -7.08
CA ASN A 280 30.27 4.51 -5.73
C ASN A 280 29.30 5.27 -4.82
N VAL A 281 28.89 4.63 -3.73
CA VAL A 281 27.84 5.14 -2.83
C VAL A 281 28.30 6.34 -2.01
N VAL A 282 29.58 6.46 -1.70
CA VAL A 282 30.12 7.58 -0.90
C VAL A 282 30.09 8.88 -1.68
N ASP A 283 30.54 8.84 -2.96
CA ASP A 283 30.47 10.01 -3.82
C ASP A 283 29.03 10.37 -4.17
N ALA A 284 28.17 9.37 -4.42
CA ALA A 284 26.74 9.62 -4.62
C ALA A 284 26.09 10.34 -3.40
N TRP A 285 26.43 9.90 -2.20
CA TRP A 285 25.98 10.56 -0.96
C TRP A 285 26.49 12.00 -0.84
N LYS A 286 27.79 12.21 -1.02
CA LYS A 286 28.41 13.55 -0.88
C LYS A 286 27.81 14.55 -1.85
N ASP A 287 27.64 14.14 -3.09
CA ASP A 287 27.08 14.99 -4.13
C ASP A 287 25.57 15.19 -3.96
N ALA A 288 24.83 14.19 -3.51
CA ALA A 288 23.43 14.37 -3.13
C ALA A 288 23.29 15.39 -1.97
N LEU A 289 24.12 15.26 -0.92
CA LEU A 289 24.10 16.18 0.21
C LEU A 289 24.44 17.61 -0.20
N ALA A 290 25.36 17.80 -1.15
CA ALA A 290 25.76 19.12 -1.63
C ALA A 290 24.60 19.90 -2.27
N GLY A 291 23.58 19.22 -2.82
CA GLY A 291 22.41 19.86 -3.44
C GLY A 291 21.63 20.77 -2.49
N ASP A 292 21.47 20.35 -1.23
CA ASP A 292 20.88 21.17 -0.16
C ASP A 292 21.22 20.59 1.23
N PRO A 293 22.38 20.88 1.75
CA PRO A 293 22.83 20.34 3.04
C PRO A 293 22.00 20.85 4.23
N VAL A 294 21.28 21.97 4.06
CA VAL A 294 20.43 22.54 5.12
C VAL A 294 19.11 21.77 5.21
N SER A 295 18.44 21.55 4.08
CA SER A 295 17.18 20.81 4.05
C SER A 295 17.37 19.31 4.32
N ALA A 296 18.55 18.76 4.06
CA ALA A 296 18.87 17.35 4.35
C ALA A 296 18.72 16.98 5.83
N PHE A 297 18.87 17.96 6.72
CA PHE A 297 18.66 17.78 8.16
C PHE A 297 17.21 17.35 8.47
N GLY A 298 17.06 16.17 9.08
CA GLY A 298 15.76 15.59 9.41
C GLY A 298 15.03 14.99 8.20
N GLY A 299 15.71 14.79 7.07
CA GLY A 299 15.15 14.18 5.86
C GLY A 299 15.11 12.65 5.89
N ILE A 300 14.65 12.09 4.76
CA ILE A 300 14.65 10.66 4.43
C ILE A 300 15.78 10.40 3.44
N LEU A 301 16.59 9.40 3.71
CA LEU A 301 17.70 8.97 2.89
C LEU A 301 17.33 7.68 2.15
N ILE A 302 17.63 7.59 0.87
CA ILE A 302 17.40 6.36 0.09
C ILE A 302 18.52 6.14 -0.93
N THR A 303 18.90 4.88 -1.11
CA THR A 303 19.82 4.45 -2.17
C THR A 303 19.35 3.11 -2.75
N ASN A 304 19.69 2.85 -4.01
CA ASN A 304 19.44 1.58 -4.70
C ASN A 304 20.62 0.60 -4.58
N THR A 305 21.58 0.87 -3.70
CA THR A 305 22.73 -0.01 -3.48
C THR A 305 22.95 -0.31 -1.99
N THR A 306 23.86 -1.24 -1.68
CA THR A 306 24.25 -1.58 -0.31
C THR A 306 24.94 -0.41 0.39
N VAL A 307 24.53 -0.12 1.62
CA VAL A 307 25.17 0.87 2.48
C VAL A 307 26.36 0.22 3.17
N ASN A 308 27.57 0.64 2.83
CA ASN A 308 28.82 0.19 3.45
C ASN A 308 29.18 1.09 4.63
N LYS A 309 30.23 0.69 5.37
CA LYS A 309 30.71 1.40 6.57
C LYS A 309 31.12 2.85 6.26
N GLU A 310 31.86 3.07 5.16
CA GLU A 310 32.38 4.39 4.81
C GLU A 310 31.27 5.41 4.61
N VAL A 311 30.23 5.05 3.82
CA VAL A 311 29.09 5.95 3.63
C VAL A 311 28.27 6.07 4.91
N ALA A 312 28.15 5.03 5.74
CA ALA A 312 27.45 5.10 7.01
C ALA A 312 28.12 6.10 7.99
N GLU A 313 29.44 6.16 8.03
CA GLU A 313 30.22 7.12 8.82
C GLU A 313 29.97 8.55 8.33
N GLU A 314 29.91 8.78 7.01
CA GLU A 314 29.58 10.09 6.42
C GLU A 314 28.14 10.51 6.74
N ILE A 315 27.16 9.61 6.51
CA ILE A 315 25.75 9.85 6.80
C ILE A 315 25.54 10.15 8.29
N ASN A 316 26.29 9.50 9.19
CA ASN A 316 26.15 9.67 10.63
C ASN A 316 26.50 11.09 11.14
N LYS A 317 27.15 11.91 10.30
CA LYS A 317 27.50 13.31 10.63
C LYS A 317 26.30 14.24 10.65
N ILE A 318 25.18 13.86 10.03
CA ILE A 318 23.94 14.64 10.03
C ILE A 318 22.81 13.93 10.77
N PHE A 319 21.83 14.69 11.21
CA PHE A 319 20.57 14.12 11.70
C PHE A 319 19.62 13.84 10.54
N PHE A 320 19.06 12.64 10.51
CA PHE A 320 18.00 12.22 9.58
C PHE A 320 17.02 11.27 10.27
N GLU A 321 15.80 11.17 9.74
CA GLU A 321 14.72 10.37 10.34
C GLU A 321 14.78 8.91 9.89
N VAL A 322 14.94 8.65 8.59
CA VAL A 322 14.86 7.32 7.97
C VAL A 322 15.99 7.13 6.97
N ILE A 323 16.53 5.92 6.90
CA ILE A 323 17.36 5.48 5.78
C ILE A 323 16.80 4.19 5.19
N ILE A 324 16.79 4.12 3.86
CA ILE A 324 16.24 3.01 3.07
C ILE A 324 17.31 2.52 2.09
N ALA A 325 17.60 1.22 2.13
CA ALA A 325 18.51 0.59 1.19
C ALA A 325 18.12 -0.89 0.97
N PRO A 326 18.56 -1.52 -0.14
CA PRO A 326 18.33 -2.95 -0.34
C PRO A 326 19.13 -3.83 0.63
N ALA A 327 20.27 -3.34 1.12
CA ALA A 327 21.12 -4.03 2.09
C ALA A 327 22.04 -3.08 2.86
N TYR A 328 22.57 -3.55 3.96
CA TYR A 328 23.55 -2.86 4.81
C TYR A 328 24.64 -3.83 5.22
N ASP A 329 25.90 -3.41 5.17
CA ASP A 329 27.00 -4.15 5.78
C ASP A 329 26.86 -4.17 7.31
N ALA A 330 27.34 -5.21 7.95
CA ALA A 330 27.18 -5.39 9.41
C ALA A 330 27.80 -4.23 10.21
N ASP A 331 28.98 -3.76 9.84
CA ASP A 331 29.68 -2.64 10.47
C ASP A 331 29.04 -1.27 10.15
N ALA A 332 28.38 -1.13 8.98
CA ALA A 332 27.56 0.03 8.68
C ALA A 332 26.33 0.11 9.62
N LEU A 333 25.69 -1.03 9.89
CA LEU A 333 24.57 -1.09 10.84
C LEU A 333 25.00 -0.69 12.26
N GLU A 334 26.19 -1.10 12.70
CA GLU A 334 26.72 -0.69 14.02
C GLU A 334 26.84 0.84 14.13
N VAL A 335 27.30 1.50 13.07
CA VAL A 335 27.40 2.97 13.02
C VAL A 335 26.01 3.60 13.03
N LEU A 336 25.11 3.12 12.19
CA LEU A 336 23.77 3.71 12.03
C LEU A 336 22.89 3.53 13.26
N LYS A 337 23.00 2.39 13.98
CA LYS A 337 22.23 2.08 15.20
C LYS A 337 22.62 2.90 16.43
N GLN A 338 23.70 3.68 16.39
CA GLN A 338 24.10 4.54 17.52
C GLN A 338 23.05 5.59 17.91
N LYS A 339 22.13 5.91 17.01
CA LYS A 339 21.01 6.86 17.27
C LYS A 339 19.71 6.09 17.48
N LYS A 340 19.25 5.98 18.74
CA LYS A 340 18.10 5.16 19.16
C LYS A 340 16.84 5.32 18.31
N ASN A 341 16.52 6.52 17.87
CA ASN A 341 15.27 6.82 17.17
C ASN A 341 15.37 6.77 15.64
N ARG A 342 16.57 6.56 15.09
CA ARG A 342 16.80 6.48 13.66
C ARG A 342 16.15 5.24 13.06
N ILE A 343 15.30 5.41 12.08
CA ILE A 343 14.62 4.31 11.41
C ILE A 343 15.52 3.78 10.29
N ILE A 344 15.79 2.48 10.32
CA ILE A 344 16.61 1.78 9.31
C ILE A 344 15.74 0.73 8.65
N LEU A 345 15.52 0.86 7.34
CA LEU A 345 14.65 0.00 6.54
C LEU A 345 15.46 -0.74 5.48
N VAL A 346 15.31 -2.06 5.45
CA VAL A 346 15.70 -2.87 4.28
C VAL A 346 14.53 -2.92 3.34
N ARG A 347 14.73 -2.51 2.09
CA ARG A 347 13.71 -2.58 1.05
C ARG A 347 13.62 -4.00 0.49
N LYS A 348 12.39 -4.47 0.32
CA LYS A 348 12.06 -5.75 -0.34
C LYS A 348 11.53 -5.49 -1.75
N GLU A 349 11.74 -6.44 -2.63
CA GLU A 349 11.04 -6.44 -3.92
C GLU A 349 9.54 -6.65 -3.68
N CYS A 350 8.76 -5.65 -4.05
CA CYS A 350 7.31 -5.70 -3.94
C CYS A 350 6.68 -4.91 -5.09
N LYS A 351 5.71 -5.52 -5.77
CA LYS A 351 4.92 -4.82 -6.78
C LYS A 351 3.97 -3.85 -6.10
N THR A 352 4.07 -2.57 -6.44
CA THR A 352 3.13 -1.55 -5.98
C THR A 352 1.89 -1.52 -6.88
N CYS A 353 0.74 -1.10 -6.32
CA CYS A 353 -0.46 -0.91 -7.11
C CYS A 353 -0.24 0.20 -8.16
N PRO A 354 -0.57 -0.04 -9.44
CA PRO A 354 -0.42 0.97 -10.48
C PRO A 354 -1.48 2.08 -10.38
N MET A 355 -2.51 1.89 -9.57
CA MET A 355 -3.56 2.87 -9.32
C MET A 355 -3.30 3.63 -8.03
N GLN A 356 -3.68 4.89 -8.00
CA GLN A 356 -3.72 5.70 -6.79
C GLN A 356 -5.08 6.35 -6.62
N PHE A 357 -5.49 6.57 -5.39
CA PHE A 357 -6.72 7.29 -5.07
C PHE A 357 -6.54 8.18 -3.84
N ARG A 358 -7.33 9.21 -3.75
CA ARG A 358 -7.41 10.07 -2.57
C ARG A 358 -8.82 10.56 -2.34
N SER A 359 -9.21 10.72 -1.09
CA SER A 359 -10.47 11.35 -0.71
C SER A 359 -10.40 12.86 -0.90
N LEU A 360 -11.44 13.44 -1.49
CA LEU A 360 -11.63 14.88 -1.52
C LEU A 360 -13.12 15.19 -1.66
N LEU A 361 -13.52 16.36 -1.17
CA LEU A 361 -14.93 16.75 -1.13
C LEU A 361 -15.78 15.64 -0.51
N ASN A 362 -16.80 15.15 -1.19
CA ASN A 362 -17.66 14.03 -0.78
C ASN A 362 -17.41 12.75 -1.58
N GLY A 363 -16.22 12.60 -2.19
CA GLY A 363 -15.91 11.47 -3.07
C GLY A 363 -14.45 11.03 -3.01
N VAL A 364 -14.07 10.25 -4.01
CA VAL A 364 -12.73 9.73 -4.23
C VAL A 364 -12.28 10.05 -5.65
N LEU A 365 -11.10 10.64 -5.78
CA LEU A 365 -10.38 10.67 -7.05
C LEU A 365 -9.52 9.41 -7.16
N MET A 366 -9.61 8.75 -8.30
CA MET A 366 -8.79 7.60 -8.66
C MET A 366 -8.15 7.86 -10.03
N GLN A 367 -6.87 7.54 -10.17
CA GLN A 367 -6.13 7.62 -11.42
C GLN A 367 -5.02 6.58 -11.46
N GLU A 368 -4.47 6.34 -12.64
CA GLU A 368 -3.21 5.60 -12.76
C GLU A 368 -2.06 6.42 -12.18
N LYS A 369 -1.06 5.73 -11.62
CA LYS A 369 0.21 6.37 -11.27
C LYS A 369 0.93 6.77 -12.55
N ASP A 370 1.62 7.89 -12.52
CA ASP A 370 2.53 8.27 -13.61
C ASP A 370 3.78 7.39 -13.58
N LEU A 371 3.73 6.29 -14.33
CA LEU A 371 4.83 5.35 -14.48
C LEU A 371 5.63 5.55 -15.78
N SER A 372 5.32 6.62 -16.54
CA SER A 372 6.01 6.91 -17.79
C SER A 372 7.43 7.41 -17.54
N ILE A 373 8.42 6.69 -18.04
CA ILE A 373 9.83 7.05 -17.98
C ILE A 373 10.31 7.23 -19.41
N GLN A 374 10.90 8.39 -19.72
CA GLN A 374 11.42 8.69 -21.04
C GLN A 374 12.89 8.28 -21.14
N GLY A 375 13.25 7.69 -22.26
CA GLY A 375 14.64 7.42 -22.68
C GLY A 375 15.09 8.40 -23.77
N GLU A 376 16.34 8.24 -24.21
CA GLU A 376 16.93 9.06 -25.30
C GLU A 376 16.09 9.00 -26.59
N ALA A 377 15.50 7.84 -26.92
CA ALA A 377 14.68 7.65 -28.11
C ALA A 377 13.37 8.43 -28.10
N ASP A 378 12.91 8.87 -26.92
CA ASP A 378 11.66 9.63 -26.74
C ASP A 378 11.89 11.15 -26.83
N LEU A 379 13.14 11.58 -26.96
CA LEU A 379 13.50 13.00 -27.04
C LEU A 379 13.42 13.52 -28.47
N GLU A 380 12.52 14.48 -28.69
CA GLU A 380 12.42 15.19 -29.97
C GLU A 380 13.11 16.56 -29.89
N PRO A 381 14.17 16.82 -30.66
CA PRO A 381 14.79 18.14 -30.72
C PRO A 381 13.81 19.22 -31.22
N MET A 382 13.73 20.34 -30.52
CA MET A 382 12.93 21.49 -30.88
C MET A 382 13.76 22.62 -31.51
N THR A 383 15.08 22.63 -31.26
CA THR A 383 16.03 23.67 -31.67
C THR A 383 17.03 23.15 -32.72
N GLU A 384 17.69 24.09 -33.42
CA GLU A 384 18.76 23.78 -34.38
C GLU A 384 19.95 23.11 -33.68
N LYS A 385 20.37 23.66 -32.55
CA LYS A 385 21.38 23.03 -31.70
C LYS A 385 20.76 21.85 -30.99
N LYS A 386 21.38 20.70 -31.11
CA LYS A 386 21.00 19.47 -30.36
C LYS A 386 21.84 19.37 -29.10
N PRO A 387 21.28 18.78 -28.02
CA PRO A 387 22.06 18.53 -26.82
C PRO A 387 23.18 17.53 -27.11
N THR A 388 24.31 17.67 -26.45
CA THR A 388 25.42 16.72 -26.43
C THR A 388 25.02 15.46 -25.65
N ALA A 389 25.76 14.35 -25.84
CA ALA A 389 25.48 13.11 -25.11
C ALA A 389 25.50 13.30 -23.57
N PRO A 390 26.44 14.01 -22.93
CA PRO A 390 26.34 14.30 -21.50
C PRO A 390 25.13 15.14 -21.12
N GLU A 391 24.74 16.12 -21.94
CA GLU A 391 23.52 16.90 -21.70
C GLU A 391 22.26 16.03 -21.81
N VAL A 392 22.21 15.06 -22.71
CA VAL A 392 21.07 14.11 -22.80
C VAL A 392 20.95 13.29 -21.52
N GLU A 393 22.06 12.74 -21.01
CA GLU A 393 22.06 12.01 -19.72
C GLU A 393 21.55 12.89 -18.56
N ASP A 394 22.05 14.13 -18.49
CA ASP A 394 21.61 15.08 -17.46
C ASP A 394 20.15 15.52 -17.62
N LEU A 395 19.66 15.72 -18.86
CA LEU A 395 18.26 16.04 -19.15
C LEU A 395 17.31 14.91 -18.73
N LEU A 396 17.66 13.66 -19.03
CA LEU A 396 16.86 12.49 -18.63
C LEU A 396 16.86 12.33 -17.12
N PHE A 397 18.00 12.53 -16.45
CA PHE A 397 18.10 12.51 -14.99
C PHE A 397 17.27 13.64 -14.36
N ALA A 398 17.36 14.85 -14.89
CA ALA A 398 16.57 15.99 -14.45
C ALA A 398 15.05 15.77 -14.62
N ASN A 399 14.64 15.09 -15.71
CA ASN A 399 13.26 14.79 -16.00
C ASN A 399 12.66 13.79 -14.98
N LYS A 400 13.43 12.78 -14.55
CA LYS A 400 13.02 11.87 -13.46
C LYS A 400 12.78 12.62 -12.15
N ILE A 401 13.61 13.60 -11.83
CA ILE A 401 13.50 14.38 -10.60
C ILE A 401 12.30 15.33 -10.67
N VAL A 402 12.13 16.06 -11.78
CA VAL A 402 11.03 17.03 -11.92
C VAL A 402 9.66 16.35 -11.92
N LYS A 403 9.54 15.15 -12.54
CA LYS A 403 8.37 14.28 -12.48
C LYS A 403 7.97 13.94 -11.04
N ASN A 404 8.97 13.66 -10.18
CA ASN A 404 8.75 13.32 -8.79
C ASN A 404 8.63 14.53 -7.85
N SER A 405 8.65 15.74 -8.39
CA SER A 405 8.56 17.00 -7.64
C SER A 405 7.16 17.62 -7.70
N LYS A 406 6.78 18.36 -6.65
CA LYS A 406 5.46 19.02 -6.58
C LYS A 406 5.39 20.19 -7.56
N SER A 407 4.36 20.22 -8.39
CA SER A 407 4.12 21.25 -9.42
C SER A 407 3.80 22.63 -8.85
N ASN A 408 4.12 23.76 -9.56
CA ASN A 408 5.01 23.79 -10.70
C ASN A 408 6.43 23.52 -10.27
N ALA A 409 7.17 22.74 -11.04
CA ALA A 409 8.52 22.32 -10.70
C ALA A 409 9.53 22.60 -11.84
N ILE A 410 10.72 23.05 -11.42
CA ILE A 410 11.92 23.15 -12.25
C ILE A 410 13.06 22.46 -11.50
N THR A 411 13.87 21.68 -12.20
CA THR A 411 15.10 21.08 -11.68
C THR A 411 16.29 21.50 -12.52
N LEU A 412 17.41 21.81 -11.86
CA LEU A 412 18.70 22.14 -12.47
C LEU A 412 19.66 21.03 -12.14
N VAL A 413 20.26 20.44 -13.16
CA VAL A 413 21.13 19.26 -13.04
C VAL A 413 22.42 19.47 -13.81
N LYS A 414 23.52 18.97 -13.27
CA LYS A 414 24.82 18.91 -13.93
C LYS A 414 25.56 17.65 -13.51
N ASN A 415 26.08 16.87 -14.47
CA ASN A 415 26.80 15.62 -14.22
C ASN A 415 25.99 14.63 -13.35
N LYS A 416 24.71 14.41 -13.66
CA LYS A 416 23.77 13.56 -12.90
C LYS A 416 23.73 13.90 -11.39
N GLN A 417 23.79 15.17 -11.07
CA GLN A 417 23.63 15.72 -9.72
C GLN A 417 22.63 16.86 -9.75
N LEU A 418 21.65 16.81 -8.85
CA LEU A 418 20.73 17.92 -8.63
C LEU A 418 21.49 19.11 -8.02
N CYS A 419 21.63 20.18 -8.80
CA CYS A 419 22.20 21.44 -8.31
C CYS A 419 21.19 22.19 -7.43
N ALA A 420 19.94 22.25 -7.87
CA ALA A 420 18.82 22.78 -7.10
C ALA A 420 17.47 22.47 -7.79
N SER A 421 16.38 22.62 -7.03
CA SER A 421 15.02 22.58 -7.52
C SER A 421 14.20 23.75 -6.99
N GLY A 422 13.28 24.24 -7.82
CA GLY A 422 12.18 25.12 -7.40
C GLY A 422 10.88 24.36 -7.57
N ILE A 423 10.09 24.24 -6.52
CA ILE A 423 8.96 23.32 -6.46
C ILE A 423 7.74 23.95 -5.80
N GLY A 424 6.54 23.50 -6.19
CA GLY A 424 5.29 23.90 -5.55
C GLY A 424 4.91 25.36 -5.74
N GLN A 425 5.43 26.01 -6.77
CA GLN A 425 5.16 27.42 -7.02
C GLN A 425 3.92 27.60 -7.93
N THR A 426 3.23 28.70 -7.73
CA THR A 426 2.07 29.06 -8.59
C THR A 426 2.48 29.51 -10.00
N SER A 427 3.73 29.97 -10.14
CA SER A 427 4.34 30.39 -11.41
C SER A 427 5.60 29.55 -11.70
N ARG A 428 5.77 29.14 -12.94
CA ARG A 428 6.97 28.38 -13.37
C ARG A 428 8.22 29.26 -13.35
N VAL A 429 8.07 30.54 -13.66
CA VAL A 429 9.17 31.53 -13.54
C VAL A 429 9.65 31.65 -12.11
N ASP A 430 8.76 31.61 -11.13
CA ASP A 430 9.15 31.66 -9.71
C ASP A 430 9.86 30.38 -9.28
N SER A 431 9.41 29.22 -9.78
CA SER A 431 10.13 27.93 -9.58
C SER A 431 11.55 28.02 -10.11
N LEU A 432 11.74 28.56 -11.32
CA LEU A 432 13.07 28.70 -11.91
C LEU A 432 13.96 29.69 -11.12
N LYS A 433 13.43 30.85 -10.78
CA LYS A 433 14.17 31.83 -9.98
C LYS A 433 14.60 31.27 -8.63
N GLN A 434 13.70 30.56 -7.95
CA GLN A 434 13.99 29.86 -6.69
C GLN A 434 15.10 28.83 -6.85
N ALA A 435 15.04 28.00 -7.94
CA ALA A 435 16.08 27.02 -8.21
C ALA A 435 17.45 27.65 -8.44
N ILE A 436 17.53 28.71 -9.24
CA ILE A 436 18.78 29.44 -9.52
C ILE A 436 19.34 30.08 -8.23
N GLU A 437 18.51 30.81 -7.47
CA GLU A 437 18.91 31.41 -6.23
C GLU A 437 19.48 30.39 -5.24
N LYS A 438 18.81 29.25 -5.13
CA LYS A 438 19.21 28.15 -4.27
C LYS A 438 20.54 27.54 -4.72
N ALA A 439 20.72 27.25 -6.03
CA ALA A 439 21.96 26.73 -6.58
C ALA A 439 23.14 27.66 -6.27
N VAL A 440 22.96 28.96 -6.50
CA VAL A 440 23.99 29.99 -6.21
C VAL A 440 24.30 30.05 -4.73
N SER A 441 23.30 29.95 -3.84
CA SER A 441 23.51 29.97 -2.40
C SER A 441 24.35 28.80 -1.87
N PHE A 442 24.34 27.67 -2.58
CA PHE A 442 25.17 26.50 -2.29
C PHE A 442 26.43 26.41 -3.17
N ASN A 443 26.80 27.51 -3.85
CA ASN A 443 28.00 27.65 -4.67
C ASN A 443 28.06 26.73 -5.89
N PHE A 444 26.90 26.34 -6.46
CA PHE A 444 26.90 25.63 -7.73
C PHE A 444 27.22 26.58 -8.89
N ASP A 445 28.15 26.15 -9.74
CA ASP A 445 28.34 26.73 -11.05
C ASP A 445 27.36 26.12 -12.06
N LEU A 446 26.39 26.92 -12.47
CA LEU A 446 25.36 26.51 -13.43
C LEU A 446 25.79 26.60 -14.89
N ASN A 447 27.01 27.10 -15.20
CA ASN A 447 27.50 27.07 -16.58
C ASN A 447 27.61 25.63 -17.11
N GLY A 448 26.88 25.32 -18.16
CA GLY A 448 26.80 23.99 -18.74
C GLY A 448 25.83 23.04 -18.00
N ALA A 449 25.05 23.52 -17.02
CA ALA A 449 23.97 22.75 -16.43
C ALA A 449 22.78 22.67 -17.38
N VAL A 450 21.86 21.73 -17.08
CA VAL A 450 20.61 21.55 -17.82
C VAL A 450 19.40 21.85 -16.95
N MET A 451 18.26 22.14 -17.59
CA MET A 451 16.99 22.44 -16.93
C MET A 451 15.90 21.48 -17.39
N ALA A 452 15.16 20.90 -16.43
CA ALA A 452 13.91 20.20 -16.72
C ALA A 452 12.71 20.92 -16.13
N SER A 453 11.58 20.85 -16.86
CA SER A 453 10.28 21.39 -16.45
C SER A 453 9.20 20.35 -16.50
N ASP A 454 8.36 20.28 -15.45
CA ASP A 454 7.21 19.38 -15.35
C ASP A 454 6.10 19.63 -16.37
N ALA A 455 6.07 20.82 -17.00
CA ALA A 455 5.15 21.19 -18.07
C ALA A 455 5.78 22.20 -19.03
N PHE A 456 5.05 22.55 -20.11
CA PHE A 456 5.50 23.48 -21.14
C PHE A 456 5.71 24.92 -20.60
N PHE A 457 6.49 25.71 -21.34
CA PHE A 457 6.66 27.14 -21.08
C PHE A 457 5.57 27.96 -21.80
N PRO A 458 4.79 28.77 -21.07
CA PRO A 458 3.79 29.61 -21.72
C PRO A 458 4.42 30.80 -22.48
N PHE A 459 5.65 31.22 -22.13
CA PHE A 459 6.42 32.32 -22.70
C PHE A 459 7.91 31.99 -22.69
N ALA A 460 8.73 32.81 -23.39
CA ALA A 460 10.18 32.62 -23.46
C ALA A 460 10.93 33.06 -22.17
N ASP A 461 10.26 33.68 -21.21
CA ASP A 461 10.86 34.23 -19.99
C ASP A 461 11.68 33.18 -19.18
N CYS A 462 11.20 31.93 -19.13
CA CYS A 462 11.94 30.88 -18.44
C CYS A 462 13.26 30.57 -19.14
N VAL A 463 13.28 30.42 -20.47
CA VAL A 463 14.52 30.12 -21.21
C VAL A 463 15.49 31.30 -21.22
N GLU A 464 14.98 32.55 -21.23
CA GLU A 464 15.79 33.77 -21.08
C GLU A 464 16.51 33.83 -19.71
N ILE A 465 15.80 33.48 -18.65
CA ILE A 465 16.37 33.48 -17.29
C ILE A 465 17.37 32.30 -17.15
N ALA A 466 17.06 31.13 -17.72
CA ALA A 466 17.92 29.97 -17.71
C ALA A 466 19.25 30.23 -18.45
N ASP A 467 19.20 30.83 -19.64
CA ASP A 467 20.37 31.23 -20.41
C ASP A 467 21.30 32.17 -19.63
N LYS A 468 20.75 33.21 -19.02
CA LYS A 468 21.50 34.18 -18.17
C LYS A 468 22.17 33.51 -16.95
N ALA A 469 21.63 32.36 -16.52
CA ALA A 469 22.20 31.55 -15.44
C ALA A 469 23.26 30.55 -15.89
N GLY A 470 23.47 30.41 -17.22
CA GLY A 470 24.47 29.50 -17.79
C GLY A 470 23.93 28.12 -18.20
N ILE A 471 22.61 27.93 -18.20
CA ILE A 471 21.98 26.68 -18.65
C ILE A 471 22.18 26.54 -20.18
N THR A 472 22.55 25.36 -20.63
CA THR A 472 22.87 25.10 -22.06
C THR A 472 21.86 24.19 -22.77
N ALA A 473 21.08 23.43 -22.01
CA ALA A 473 20.05 22.54 -22.57
C ALA A 473 18.82 22.47 -21.68
N VAL A 474 17.65 22.27 -22.32
CA VAL A 474 16.34 22.27 -21.67
C VAL A 474 15.52 21.07 -22.14
N ILE A 475 14.81 20.42 -21.20
CA ILE A 475 13.80 19.39 -21.46
C ILE A 475 12.45 19.83 -20.93
N GLN A 476 11.41 19.64 -21.74
CA GLN A 476 10.03 19.96 -21.40
C GLN A 476 9.06 19.05 -22.19
N PRO A 477 7.77 18.96 -21.84
CA PRO A 477 6.81 18.16 -22.61
C PRO A 477 6.44 18.76 -23.98
N GLY A 478 6.59 20.06 -24.21
CA GLY A 478 6.05 20.73 -25.39
C GLY A 478 4.53 20.90 -25.36
N GLY A 479 3.97 21.46 -26.44
CA GLY A 479 2.53 21.60 -26.61
C GLY A 479 1.94 22.96 -26.24
N SER A 480 2.78 23.97 -25.95
CA SER A 480 2.34 25.35 -25.84
C SER A 480 2.06 25.95 -27.22
N ILE A 481 1.02 26.74 -27.35
CA ILE A 481 0.75 27.58 -28.55
C ILE A 481 1.98 28.51 -28.81
N ASN A 482 2.67 28.90 -27.76
CA ASN A 482 3.80 29.81 -27.79
C ASN A 482 5.17 29.11 -27.77
N ASP A 483 5.24 27.80 -27.94
CA ASP A 483 6.52 27.06 -27.98
C ASP A 483 7.54 27.73 -28.92
N LYS A 484 7.05 28.27 -30.04
CA LYS A 484 7.88 28.99 -31.01
C LYS A 484 8.69 30.14 -30.39
N LEU A 485 8.15 30.88 -29.44
CA LEU A 485 8.87 31.97 -28.78
C LEU A 485 10.10 31.47 -28.00
N SER A 486 9.94 30.36 -27.28
CA SER A 486 11.03 29.72 -26.54
C SER A 486 12.07 29.12 -27.49
N VAL A 487 11.62 28.48 -28.58
CA VAL A 487 12.49 27.89 -29.59
C VAL A 487 13.30 28.94 -30.33
N ASP A 488 12.66 30.05 -30.77
CA ASP A 488 13.33 31.15 -31.46
C ASP A 488 14.43 31.77 -30.56
N TYR A 489 14.09 32.03 -29.27
CA TYR A 489 15.10 32.52 -28.31
C TYR A 489 16.26 31.52 -28.17
N CYS A 490 15.98 30.22 -27.98
CA CYS A 490 17.03 29.21 -27.82
C CYS A 490 17.92 29.12 -29.06
N ASN A 491 17.36 29.23 -30.26
CA ASN A 491 18.14 29.22 -31.52
C ASN A 491 19.05 30.47 -31.64
N GLU A 492 18.55 31.65 -31.28
CA GLU A 492 19.32 32.91 -31.29
C GLU A 492 20.51 32.89 -30.31
N HIS A 493 20.33 32.21 -29.14
CA HIS A 493 21.31 32.20 -28.05
C HIS A 493 22.10 30.87 -27.96
N GLY A 494 21.85 29.92 -28.86
CA GLY A 494 22.58 28.67 -28.93
C GLY A 494 22.31 27.70 -27.77
N LEU A 495 21.09 27.69 -27.22
CA LEU A 495 20.62 26.69 -26.28
C LEU A 495 20.03 25.49 -27.05
N ALA A 496 20.19 24.29 -26.50
CA ALA A 496 19.48 23.12 -26.96
C ALA A 496 18.14 22.96 -26.24
N MET A 497 17.08 22.61 -26.95
CA MET A 497 15.81 22.24 -26.35
C MET A 497 15.25 20.96 -26.93
N VAL A 498 14.77 20.09 -26.06
CA VAL A 498 14.09 18.84 -26.44
C VAL A 498 12.71 18.76 -25.79
N LYS A 499 11.77 18.08 -26.45
CA LYS A 499 10.47 17.75 -25.87
C LYS A 499 10.30 16.25 -25.69
N THR A 500 9.50 15.88 -24.67
CA THR A 500 9.12 14.49 -24.38
C THR A 500 7.72 14.13 -24.85
N GLY A 501 6.86 15.12 -25.13
CA GLY A 501 5.44 14.91 -25.41
C GLY A 501 4.60 14.55 -24.20
N ILE A 502 5.20 14.35 -23.03
CA ILE A 502 4.52 13.88 -21.80
C ILE A 502 4.72 14.88 -20.65
N ARG A 503 3.60 15.36 -20.11
CA ARG A 503 3.56 16.27 -18.96
C ARG A 503 3.51 15.47 -17.65
N HIS A 504 4.24 15.93 -16.64
CA HIS A 504 4.40 15.26 -15.35
C HIS A 504 3.87 16.11 -14.17
N PHE A 505 2.59 16.53 -14.20
CA PHE A 505 2.03 17.24 -13.05
C PHE A 505 1.85 16.35 -11.83
N LYS A 506 2.28 16.87 -10.67
CA LYS A 506 2.13 16.24 -9.35
C LYS A 506 1.61 17.27 -8.33
N HIS A 507 0.35 17.15 -7.89
CA HIS A 507 -0.32 18.07 -6.96
C HIS A 507 -0.47 17.50 -5.56
#